data_834da31706afa2257c63e83e31540f71
#
_entry.id   834da31706afa2257c63e83e31540f71
#
_cell.length_a   1.000
_cell.length_b   1.000
_cell.length_c   1.000
_cell.angle_alpha   90.00
_cell.angle_beta   90.00
_cell.angle_gamma   90.00
#
_symmetry.space_group_name_H-M   'P 1'
#
loop_
_entity.id
_entity.type
_entity.pdbx_description
1 polymer ?
#
loop_
_entity_poly.entity_id
_entity_poly.type
_entity_poly.pdbx_seq_one_letter_code
_entity_poly.pdbx_strand_id
1 'polypeptide(L)'
;MLRIVKFVVLSLIINAPDPHTGVTMNQHDKLASVLDQAALVEQLGYDAYQIGERHGAPFLCSSPSVLLTAVAARTSRVRLLTGVTVLSIHDPVRVAEEYALLDHLSGGRLDLVIAKGNHAPHYATFGLDPAEQWEVLAEKYELLRRLWSEENVTWSGRFREPLVDLTTQPRPYQPAIRVWHGSATSRHSTELAAKHGDPLYSANGFFKVAQYKDLIDHYRQRWAEHGHPGEPLVGSGFPALLIRKTSQEALEAYRPFWNAQRATPAAKHNNSPFWELEEFIEQGSALVGSPQQVLDKIHRFTELYGQQLSGIGVDSLPIAWQREQLEWFAADIAPELRRAYPDTLWQPASATDPAAAPAVSPA
;
A
#
# COMPACT_ATOMS: atom_id res chain seq x y z
N MET A 1 -24.70 1.90 7.45
CA MET A 1 -23.42 2.29 6.85
C MET A 1 -22.97 1.21 5.89
N LEU A 2 -22.94 1.48 4.60
CA LEU A 2 -22.45 0.51 3.61
C LEU A 2 -20.94 0.38 3.80
N ARG A 3 -20.48 -0.79 4.22
CA ARG A 3 -19.05 -1.11 4.29
C ARG A 3 -18.61 -1.57 2.92
N ILE A 4 -17.43 -1.13 2.51
CA ILE A 4 -16.92 -1.26 1.15
C ILE A 4 -15.60 -2.02 1.26
N VAL A 5 -15.34 -3.00 0.36
CA VAL A 5 -14.03 -3.67 0.33
C VAL A 5 -13.51 -3.78 -1.09
N LYS A 6 -12.40 -3.10 -1.36
CA LYS A 6 -11.56 -3.24 -2.54
C LYS A 6 -10.34 -4.10 -2.23
N PHE A 7 -9.95 -4.95 -3.16
CA PHE A 7 -8.81 -5.84 -3.00
C PHE A 7 -7.60 -5.37 -3.78
N VAL A 8 -6.50 -5.22 -3.06
CA VAL A 8 -5.21 -4.77 -3.59
C VAL A 8 -4.20 -5.89 -3.44
N VAL A 9 -3.50 -6.27 -4.49
CA VAL A 9 -2.37 -7.19 -4.37
C VAL A 9 -1.11 -6.37 -4.15
N LEU A 10 -0.45 -6.60 -3.00
CA LEU A 10 0.80 -5.93 -2.62
C LEU A 10 2.00 -6.81 -2.97
N SER A 11 2.96 -6.26 -3.69
CA SER A 11 4.28 -6.82 -3.87
C SER A 11 5.38 -5.93 -3.29
N LEU A 12 6.18 -6.49 -2.38
CA LEU A 12 7.42 -5.89 -1.89
C LEU A 12 8.64 -6.36 -2.70
N ILE A 13 8.42 -7.23 -3.68
CA ILE A 13 9.42 -7.82 -4.57
C ILE A 13 10.56 -8.47 -3.79
N ILE A 14 10.17 -9.38 -2.91
CA ILE A 14 11.12 -10.16 -2.10
C ILE A 14 11.78 -11.21 -2.99
N ASN A 15 13.10 -11.18 -3.08
CA ASN A 15 13.93 -12.16 -3.80
C ASN A 15 14.80 -12.94 -2.82
N ALA A 16 14.16 -13.70 -1.96
CA ALA A 16 14.80 -14.60 -1.01
C ALA A 16 14.89 -16.04 -1.58
N PRO A 17 15.76 -16.89 -1.04
CA PRO A 17 15.78 -18.31 -1.37
C PRO A 17 14.43 -18.97 -1.06
N ASP A 18 13.96 -19.81 -1.96
CA ASP A 18 12.80 -20.67 -1.73
C ASP A 18 13.12 -21.63 -0.56
N PRO A 19 12.29 -21.71 0.48
CA PRO A 19 12.61 -22.52 1.67
C PRO A 19 12.60 -24.03 1.44
N HIS A 20 12.02 -24.50 0.31
CA HIS A 20 12.02 -25.92 -0.03
C HIS A 20 13.22 -26.31 -0.90
N THR A 21 13.66 -25.43 -1.79
CA THR A 21 14.71 -25.75 -2.76
C THR A 21 16.05 -25.06 -2.48
N GLY A 22 16.05 -24.01 -1.65
CA GLY A 22 17.21 -23.17 -1.41
C GLY A 22 17.61 -22.27 -2.60
N VAL A 23 16.86 -22.29 -3.70
CA VAL A 23 17.17 -21.55 -4.92
C VAL A 23 16.62 -20.14 -4.85
N THR A 24 17.46 -19.15 -5.18
CA THR A 24 17.06 -17.76 -5.41
C THR A 24 16.91 -17.52 -6.91
N MET A 25 15.78 -16.95 -7.33
CA MET A 25 15.55 -16.57 -8.71
C MET A 25 16.54 -15.47 -9.14
N ASN A 26 16.98 -15.44 -10.39
CA ASN A 26 17.73 -14.30 -10.88
C ASN A 26 16.84 -13.03 -10.91
N GLN A 27 17.47 -11.87 -10.76
CA GLN A 27 16.74 -10.61 -10.56
C GLN A 27 15.90 -10.21 -11.80
N HIS A 28 16.38 -10.48 -13.00
CA HIS A 28 15.66 -10.19 -14.24
C HIS A 28 14.32 -10.96 -14.29
N ASP A 29 14.35 -12.28 -14.07
CA ASP A 29 13.16 -13.12 -14.09
C ASP A 29 12.20 -12.78 -12.95
N LYS A 30 12.74 -12.43 -11.78
CA LYS A 30 11.92 -11.95 -10.65
C LYS A 30 11.16 -10.67 -11.01
N LEU A 31 11.82 -9.69 -11.62
CA LEU A 31 11.17 -8.44 -12.04
C LEU A 31 10.17 -8.68 -13.17
N ALA A 32 10.48 -9.56 -14.14
CA ALA A 32 9.53 -9.97 -15.18
C ALA A 32 8.28 -10.61 -14.57
N SER A 33 8.45 -11.48 -13.57
CA SER A 33 7.32 -12.14 -12.89
C SER A 33 6.38 -11.17 -12.17
N VAL A 34 6.88 -10.02 -11.70
CA VAL A 34 6.06 -8.96 -11.09
C VAL A 34 5.13 -8.33 -12.12
N LEU A 35 5.61 -8.08 -13.32
CA LEU A 35 4.79 -7.54 -14.42
C LEU A 35 3.72 -8.53 -14.88
N ASP A 36 4.06 -9.82 -14.93
CA ASP A 36 3.11 -10.89 -15.26
C ASP A 36 2.06 -11.07 -14.16
N GLN A 37 2.46 -10.93 -12.88
CA GLN A 37 1.53 -10.95 -11.76
C GLN A 37 0.55 -9.76 -11.81
N ALA A 38 1.02 -8.57 -12.16
CA ALA A 38 0.14 -7.39 -12.29
C ALA A 38 -0.91 -7.59 -13.40
N ALA A 39 -0.53 -8.16 -14.54
CA ALA A 39 -1.47 -8.53 -15.61
C ALA A 39 -2.48 -9.60 -15.15
N LEU A 40 -2.02 -10.61 -14.41
CA LEU A 40 -2.90 -11.64 -13.84
C LEU A 40 -3.90 -11.03 -12.83
N VAL A 41 -3.45 -10.14 -11.96
CA VAL A 41 -4.28 -9.43 -10.98
C VAL A 41 -5.42 -8.69 -11.68
N GLU A 42 -5.14 -8.01 -12.80
CA GLU A 42 -6.18 -7.37 -13.62
C GLU A 42 -7.14 -8.38 -14.25
N GLN A 43 -6.62 -9.48 -14.78
CA GLN A 43 -7.44 -10.54 -15.39
C GLN A 43 -8.38 -11.20 -14.39
N LEU A 44 -7.92 -11.42 -13.16
CA LEU A 44 -8.70 -12.01 -12.08
C LEU A 44 -9.70 -11.02 -11.44
N GLY A 45 -9.68 -9.75 -11.87
CA GLY A 45 -10.64 -8.74 -11.41
C GLY A 45 -10.34 -8.18 -10.03
N TYR A 46 -9.10 -8.18 -9.59
CA TYR A 46 -8.69 -7.38 -8.44
C TYR A 46 -8.80 -5.88 -8.76
N ASP A 47 -8.87 -5.06 -7.73
CA ASP A 47 -9.15 -3.63 -7.89
C ASP A 47 -7.87 -2.80 -8.04
N ALA A 48 -6.76 -3.23 -7.43
CA ALA A 48 -5.50 -2.51 -7.49
C ALA A 48 -4.27 -3.43 -7.39
N TYR A 49 -3.15 -2.92 -7.89
CA TYR A 49 -1.82 -3.51 -7.72
C TYR A 49 -0.90 -2.51 -7.03
N GLN A 50 -0.21 -2.97 -6.00
CA GLN A 50 0.59 -2.12 -5.12
C GLN A 50 2.05 -2.58 -5.11
N ILE A 51 2.99 -1.66 -5.31
CA ILE A 51 4.43 -1.93 -5.26
C ILE A 51 5.07 -1.13 -4.14
N GLY A 52 5.80 -1.86 -3.26
CA GLY A 52 6.50 -1.26 -2.13
C GLY A 52 7.91 -0.82 -2.47
N GLU A 53 8.35 0.29 -1.86
CA GLU A 53 9.73 0.77 -1.90
C GLU A 53 10.55 0.14 -0.80
N ARG A 54 11.65 -0.47 -1.18
CA ARG A 54 12.64 -1.04 -0.29
C ARG A 54 14.05 -0.90 -0.87
N HIS A 55 15.02 -0.65 -0.02
CA HIS A 55 16.43 -0.55 -0.39
C HIS A 55 17.24 -1.64 0.28
N GLY A 56 18.08 -2.30 -0.52
CA GLY A 56 18.93 -3.41 -0.07
C GLY A 56 18.24 -4.78 -0.07
N ALA A 57 19.07 -5.81 -0.03
CA ALA A 57 18.61 -7.19 -0.06
C ALA A 57 17.68 -7.53 1.14
N PRO A 58 16.71 -8.40 0.95
CA PRO A 58 16.40 -9.18 -0.26
C PRO A 58 15.39 -8.51 -1.23
N PHE A 59 15.20 -7.22 -1.15
CA PHE A 59 14.19 -6.48 -1.91
C PHE A 59 14.76 -5.94 -3.24
N LEU A 60 13.96 -5.93 -4.31
CA LEU A 60 14.41 -5.49 -5.63
C LEU A 60 13.77 -4.18 -6.11
N CYS A 61 12.86 -3.57 -5.35
CA CYS A 61 12.24 -2.33 -5.74
C CYS A 61 12.74 -1.14 -4.93
N SER A 62 13.62 -0.37 -5.51
CA SER A 62 14.09 0.92 -4.97
C SER A 62 13.35 2.14 -5.56
N SER A 63 12.55 1.93 -6.63
CA SER A 63 11.81 3.00 -7.31
C SER A 63 10.43 2.47 -7.77
N PRO A 64 9.39 2.61 -6.94
CA PRO A 64 8.04 2.20 -7.32
C PRO A 64 7.52 2.93 -8.57
N SER A 65 7.87 4.20 -8.78
CA SER A 65 7.45 4.97 -9.96
C SER A 65 7.87 4.30 -11.27
N VAL A 66 9.09 3.78 -11.34
CA VAL A 66 9.63 3.09 -12.53
C VAL A 66 8.85 1.79 -12.81
N LEU A 67 8.65 0.95 -11.79
CA LEU A 67 7.96 -0.32 -11.97
C LEU A 67 6.47 -0.16 -12.19
N LEU A 68 5.81 0.76 -11.50
CA LEU A 68 4.39 1.06 -11.72
C LEU A 68 4.14 1.62 -13.13
N THR A 69 5.10 2.34 -13.72
CA THR A 69 5.01 2.77 -15.13
C THR A 69 5.02 1.56 -16.07
N ALA A 70 5.88 0.57 -15.81
CA ALA A 70 5.87 -0.68 -16.59
C ALA A 70 4.58 -1.48 -16.41
N VAL A 71 4.01 -1.49 -15.19
CA VAL A 71 2.68 -2.09 -14.92
C VAL A 71 1.59 -1.31 -15.65
N ALA A 72 1.62 0.03 -15.64
CA ALA A 72 0.67 0.87 -16.35
C ALA A 72 0.58 0.53 -17.86
N ALA A 73 1.75 0.25 -18.48
CA ALA A 73 1.83 -0.11 -19.89
C ALA A 73 1.28 -1.52 -20.20
N ARG A 74 1.12 -2.40 -19.19
CA ARG A 74 0.60 -3.76 -19.34
C ARG A 74 -0.84 -3.95 -18.85
N THR A 75 -1.42 -2.91 -18.26
CA THR A 75 -2.76 -2.96 -17.64
C THR A 75 -3.59 -1.76 -18.08
N SER A 76 -4.90 -1.88 -17.98
CA SER A 76 -5.83 -0.83 -18.45
C SER A 76 -6.89 -0.41 -17.42
N ARG A 77 -7.13 -1.22 -16.38
CA ARG A 77 -8.21 -1.00 -15.41
C ARG A 77 -7.73 -0.96 -13.96
N VAL A 78 -6.81 -1.86 -13.61
CA VAL A 78 -6.33 -1.99 -12.22
C VAL A 78 -5.69 -0.67 -11.76
N ARG A 79 -6.06 -0.21 -10.58
CA ARG A 79 -5.42 0.97 -9.98
C ARG A 79 -4.00 0.65 -9.54
N LEU A 80 -3.16 1.66 -9.54
CA LEU A 80 -1.74 1.56 -9.24
C LEU A 80 -1.47 2.26 -7.91
N LEU A 81 -0.93 1.53 -6.94
CA LEU A 81 -0.59 2.08 -5.63
C LEU A 81 0.88 1.91 -5.32
N THR A 82 1.46 2.88 -4.65
CA THR A 82 2.74 2.63 -3.97
C THR A 82 2.50 1.95 -2.63
N GLY A 83 3.45 1.18 -2.14
CA GLY A 83 3.24 0.45 -0.90
C GLY A 83 4.44 0.33 0.03
N VAL A 84 5.09 1.47 0.31
CA VAL A 84 4.81 2.91 0.19
C VAL A 84 5.82 3.61 -0.72
N THR A 85 5.66 4.91 -1.01
CA THR A 85 6.74 5.81 -1.35
C THR A 85 7.34 6.33 -0.05
N VAL A 86 8.63 6.11 0.17
CA VAL A 86 9.34 6.59 1.37
C VAL A 86 9.67 8.07 1.21
N LEU A 87 8.65 8.94 1.33
CA LEU A 87 8.77 10.36 1.00
C LEU A 87 9.88 11.07 1.78
N SER A 88 10.21 10.60 2.98
CA SER A 88 11.29 11.18 3.79
C SER A 88 12.67 11.15 3.11
N ILE A 89 12.94 10.18 2.23
CA ILE A 89 14.23 10.04 1.53
C ILE A 89 14.24 10.68 0.14
N HIS A 90 13.09 11.15 -0.36
CA HIS A 90 12.98 11.73 -1.69
C HIS A 90 12.93 13.27 -1.66
N ASP A 91 13.30 13.91 -2.78
CA ASP A 91 12.98 15.31 -3.02
C ASP A 91 11.53 15.46 -3.49
N PRO A 92 10.71 16.31 -2.83
CA PRO A 92 9.30 16.48 -3.20
C PRO A 92 9.07 16.95 -4.64
N VAL A 93 10.01 17.71 -5.24
CA VAL A 93 9.91 18.13 -6.65
C VAL A 93 9.98 16.91 -7.55
N ARG A 94 10.98 16.02 -7.34
CA ARG A 94 11.07 14.78 -8.11
C ARG A 94 9.86 13.88 -7.95
N VAL A 95 9.35 13.76 -6.73
CA VAL A 95 8.13 12.99 -6.46
C VAL A 95 6.94 13.61 -7.19
N ALA A 96 6.80 14.94 -7.17
CA ALA A 96 5.72 15.63 -7.85
C ALA A 96 5.73 15.38 -9.37
N GLU A 97 6.91 15.49 -10.01
CA GLU A 97 7.08 15.28 -11.44
C GLU A 97 6.90 13.82 -11.87
N GLU A 98 7.57 12.89 -11.19
CA GLU A 98 7.55 11.46 -11.54
C GLU A 98 6.15 10.84 -11.38
N TYR A 99 5.46 11.15 -10.30
CA TYR A 99 4.12 10.60 -10.10
C TYR A 99 3.04 11.32 -10.91
N ALA A 100 3.19 12.61 -11.25
CA ALA A 100 2.33 13.25 -12.23
C ALA A 100 2.52 12.63 -13.63
N LEU A 101 3.77 12.32 -14.03
CA LEU A 101 4.05 11.61 -15.27
C LEU A 101 3.41 10.21 -15.29
N LEU A 102 3.55 9.43 -14.21
CA LEU A 102 2.88 8.13 -14.07
C LEU A 102 1.35 8.26 -14.10
N ASP A 103 0.79 9.31 -13.52
CA ASP A 103 -0.64 9.57 -13.52
C ASP A 103 -1.17 9.76 -14.95
N HIS A 104 -0.48 10.53 -15.81
CA HIS A 104 -0.77 10.63 -17.24
C HIS A 104 -0.64 9.28 -17.96
N LEU A 105 0.47 8.57 -17.78
CA LEU A 105 0.75 7.30 -18.46
C LEU A 105 -0.25 6.20 -18.07
N SER A 106 -0.79 6.26 -16.88
CA SER A 106 -1.80 5.32 -16.39
C SER A 106 -3.24 5.75 -16.72
N GLY A 107 -3.46 6.96 -17.25
CA GLY A 107 -4.81 7.51 -17.49
C GLY A 107 -5.57 7.76 -16.17
N GLY A 108 -4.91 8.29 -15.14
CA GLY A 108 -5.52 8.65 -13.88
C GLY A 108 -5.80 7.47 -12.94
N ARG A 109 -5.05 6.37 -13.06
CA ARG A 109 -5.22 5.17 -12.20
C ARG A 109 -4.30 5.17 -10.98
N LEU A 110 -3.60 6.25 -10.67
CA LEU A 110 -2.66 6.34 -9.58
C LEU A 110 -3.32 6.76 -8.26
N ASP A 111 -3.03 6.04 -7.19
CA ASP A 111 -3.12 6.51 -5.80
C ASP A 111 -1.72 6.40 -5.16
N LEU A 112 -1.31 7.37 -4.38
CA LEU A 112 -0.01 7.37 -3.72
C LEU A 112 -0.16 6.99 -2.25
N VAL A 113 0.59 5.98 -1.78
CA VAL A 113 0.72 5.73 -0.34
C VAL A 113 2.10 6.20 0.10
N ILE A 114 2.16 7.17 0.99
CA ILE A 114 3.39 7.73 1.52
C ILE A 114 3.68 7.28 2.95
N ALA A 115 4.94 7.18 3.32
CA ALA A 115 5.37 7.00 4.71
C ALA A 115 6.82 7.46 4.90
N LYS A 116 7.26 7.47 6.17
CA LYS A 116 8.66 7.74 6.53
C LYS A 116 9.62 6.58 6.21
N GLY A 117 9.10 5.39 5.91
CA GLY A 117 9.86 4.15 5.90
C GLY A 117 10.00 3.51 7.30
N ASN A 118 10.23 2.20 7.32
CA ASN A 118 10.37 1.42 8.56
C ASN A 118 11.72 0.70 8.70
N HIS A 119 12.69 1.01 7.84
CA HIS A 119 13.99 0.36 7.81
C HIS A 119 15.08 1.38 8.15
N ALA A 120 15.57 1.38 9.38
CA ALA A 120 16.54 2.34 9.90
C ALA A 120 17.80 2.53 9.02
N PRO A 121 18.40 1.47 8.40
CA PRO A 121 19.53 1.65 7.51
C PRO A 121 19.28 2.58 6.31
N HIS A 122 18.03 2.78 5.88
CA HIS A 122 17.73 3.71 4.78
C HIS A 122 18.14 5.15 5.10
N TYR A 123 17.93 5.59 6.33
CA TYR A 123 18.28 6.95 6.74
C TYR A 123 19.76 7.22 6.57
N ALA A 124 20.62 6.32 7.06
CA ALA A 124 22.06 6.45 6.88
C ALA A 124 22.48 6.41 5.40
N THR A 125 21.85 5.54 4.59
CA THR A 125 22.12 5.44 3.15
C THR A 125 21.84 6.74 2.41
N PHE A 126 20.79 7.49 2.82
CA PHE A 126 20.37 8.74 2.19
C PHE A 126 20.78 10.00 2.99
N GLY A 127 21.65 9.85 3.98
CA GLY A 127 22.19 10.98 4.75
C GLY A 127 21.17 11.70 5.63
N LEU A 128 20.15 11.00 6.11
CA LEU A 128 19.09 11.55 6.96
C LEU A 128 19.27 11.15 8.42
N ASP A 129 18.94 12.06 9.33
CA ASP A 129 18.87 11.76 10.76
C ASP A 129 17.53 11.05 11.09
N PRO A 130 17.57 9.82 11.63
CA PRO A 130 16.36 9.13 12.08
C PRO A 130 15.56 9.89 13.14
N ALA A 131 16.19 10.75 13.92
CA ALA A 131 15.48 11.56 14.93
C ALA A 131 14.54 12.58 14.31
N GLU A 132 14.84 13.06 13.10
CA GLU A 132 14.06 14.07 12.38
C GLU A 132 13.02 13.48 11.40
N GLN A 133 12.90 12.17 11.34
CA GLN A 133 12.13 11.44 10.33
C GLN A 133 10.67 11.92 10.16
N TRP A 134 10.02 12.33 11.24
CA TRP A 134 8.63 12.78 11.23
C TRP A 134 8.49 14.22 10.75
N GLU A 135 9.41 15.07 11.14
CA GLU A 135 9.46 16.47 10.71
C GLU A 135 9.79 16.54 9.21
N VAL A 136 10.77 15.74 8.77
CA VAL A 136 11.11 15.58 7.34
C VAL A 136 9.91 15.13 6.52
N LEU A 137 9.18 14.10 6.98
CA LEU A 137 7.99 13.61 6.28
C LEU A 137 6.92 14.70 6.19
N ALA A 138 6.64 15.38 7.30
CA ALA A 138 5.60 16.40 7.35
C ALA A 138 5.91 17.59 6.45
N GLU A 139 7.14 18.11 6.48
CA GLU A 139 7.57 19.21 5.63
C GLU A 139 7.55 18.84 4.15
N LYS A 140 8.10 17.68 3.79
CA LYS A 140 8.13 17.22 2.39
C LYS A 140 6.73 16.95 1.85
N TYR A 141 5.82 16.46 2.69
CA TYR A 141 4.44 16.25 2.29
C TYR A 141 3.70 17.58 2.05
N GLU A 142 3.89 18.56 2.90
CA GLU A 142 3.32 19.91 2.72
C GLU A 142 3.76 20.51 1.38
N LEU A 143 5.06 20.43 1.08
CA LEU A 143 5.58 20.91 -0.19
C LEU A 143 5.01 20.12 -1.38
N LEU A 144 4.93 18.78 -1.31
CA LEU A 144 4.37 17.95 -2.36
C LEU A 144 2.92 18.35 -2.68
N ARG A 145 2.10 18.58 -1.67
CA ARG A 145 0.71 19.06 -1.85
C ARG A 145 0.67 20.37 -2.62
N ARG A 146 1.49 21.34 -2.22
CA ARG A 146 1.56 22.64 -2.90
C ARG A 146 2.04 22.52 -4.34
N LEU A 147 3.06 21.71 -4.60
CA LEU A 147 3.57 21.46 -5.96
C LEU A 147 2.50 20.88 -6.90
N TRP A 148 1.56 20.07 -6.39
CA TRP A 148 0.48 19.52 -7.20
C TRP A 148 -0.72 20.45 -7.35
N SER A 149 -1.00 21.31 -6.38
CA SER A 149 -2.20 22.16 -6.35
C SER A 149 -1.96 23.60 -6.80
N GLU A 150 -0.73 24.09 -6.67
CA GLU A 150 -0.38 25.50 -6.93
C GLU A 150 0.56 25.63 -8.14
N GLU A 151 0.57 26.81 -8.74
CA GLU A 151 1.58 27.27 -9.68
C GLU A 151 2.48 28.30 -8.99
N ASN A 152 3.68 28.53 -9.55
CA ASN A 152 4.63 29.54 -9.06
C ASN A 152 4.96 29.38 -7.56
N VAL A 153 5.18 28.13 -7.13
CA VAL A 153 5.46 27.80 -5.75
C VAL A 153 6.79 28.40 -5.31
N THR A 154 6.74 29.26 -4.32
CA THR A 154 7.90 29.72 -3.55
C THR A 154 7.89 29.02 -2.21
N TRP A 155 8.99 28.38 -1.86
CA TRP A 155 9.12 27.56 -0.65
C TRP A 155 10.43 27.86 0.09
N SER A 156 10.34 27.87 1.41
CA SER A 156 11.48 27.85 2.30
C SER A 156 11.19 26.91 3.46
N GLY A 157 11.97 25.89 3.63
CA GLY A 157 11.85 24.89 4.67
C GLY A 157 13.20 24.53 5.28
N ARG A 158 13.19 23.57 6.20
CA ARG A 158 14.41 23.14 6.91
C ARG A 158 15.13 22.02 6.16
N PHE A 159 14.39 21.18 5.41
CA PHE A 159 14.91 19.90 4.89
C PHE A 159 15.17 19.90 3.39
N ARG A 160 15.07 21.04 2.76
CA ARG A 160 15.53 21.25 1.38
C ARG A 160 15.84 22.72 1.09
N GLU A 161 16.66 22.95 0.07
CA GLU A 161 16.95 24.29 -0.43
C GLU A 161 15.66 25.01 -0.91
N PRO A 162 15.59 26.34 -0.76
CA PRO A 162 14.44 27.11 -1.17
C PRO A 162 14.08 26.93 -2.64
N LEU A 163 12.78 27.10 -2.95
CA LEU A 163 12.25 27.21 -4.31
C LEU A 163 11.76 28.62 -4.54
N VAL A 164 11.91 29.12 -5.76
CA VAL A 164 11.40 30.42 -6.18
C VAL A 164 10.64 30.23 -7.46
N ASP A 165 9.35 30.57 -7.44
CA ASP A 165 8.48 30.65 -8.63
C ASP A 165 8.46 29.36 -9.48
N LEU A 166 8.41 28.19 -8.80
CA LEU A 166 8.44 26.89 -9.48
C LEU A 166 7.03 26.36 -9.77
N THR A 167 6.78 26.03 -11.03
CA THR A 167 5.62 25.19 -11.44
C THR A 167 6.16 23.87 -11.98
N THR A 168 5.83 22.75 -11.33
CA THR A 168 6.24 21.42 -11.76
C THR A 168 5.49 20.97 -13.02
N GLN A 169 6.15 20.21 -13.89
CA GLN A 169 5.59 19.66 -15.12
C GLN A 169 5.93 18.17 -15.27
N PRO A 170 4.97 17.30 -15.72
CA PRO A 170 3.57 17.68 -16.00
C PRO A 170 2.79 17.99 -14.72
N ARG A 171 1.65 18.67 -14.86
CA ARG A 171 0.66 18.75 -13.78
C ARG A 171 -0.03 17.38 -13.64
N PRO A 172 -0.58 16.99 -12.48
CA PRO A 172 -1.36 15.76 -12.37
C PRO A 172 -2.46 15.66 -13.42
N TYR A 173 -2.70 14.47 -13.95
CA TYR A 173 -3.80 14.19 -14.87
C TYR A 173 -5.15 14.16 -14.15
N GLN A 174 -5.19 13.54 -12.96
CA GLN A 174 -6.35 13.58 -12.08
C GLN A 174 -6.50 14.99 -11.48
N PRO A 175 -7.74 15.46 -11.21
CA PRO A 175 -7.95 16.72 -10.48
C PRO A 175 -7.21 16.76 -9.14
N ALA A 176 -7.07 15.59 -8.48
CA ALA A 176 -6.24 15.37 -7.29
C ALA A 176 -5.79 13.91 -7.25
N ILE A 177 -4.50 13.66 -7.15
CA ILE A 177 -3.97 12.33 -6.84
C ILE A 177 -4.29 12.04 -5.37
N ARG A 178 -5.01 10.95 -5.12
CA ARG A 178 -5.32 10.55 -3.74
C ARG A 178 -4.05 10.08 -3.04
N VAL A 179 -3.78 10.65 -1.86
CA VAL A 179 -2.65 10.29 -1.02
C VAL A 179 -3.14 9.57 0.23
N TRP A 180 -2.64 8.38 0.46
CA TRP A 180 -2.84 7.59 1.66
C TRP A 180 -1.62 7.72 2.56
N HIS A 181 -1.83 7.82 3.87
CA HIS A 181 -0.73 7.84 4.82
C HIS A 181 -0.51 6.44 5.39
N GLY A 182 0.65 5.84 5.09
CA GLY A 182 1.05 4.54 5.61
C GLY A 182 1.43 4.62 7.09
N SER A 183 0.77 3.82 7.93
CA SER A 183 1.12 3.71 9.34
C SER A 183 1.13 2.25 9.80
N ALA A 184 2.22 1.84 10.46
CA ALA A 184 2.27 0.53 11.13
C ALA A 184 1.83 0.64 12.59
N THR A 185 2.38 1.59 13.36
CA THR A 185 2.11 1.75 14.79
C THR A 185 2.18 3.18 15.27
N SER A 186 2.50 4.12 14.38
CA SER A 186 2.79 5.50 14.77
C SER A 186 1.59 6.40 14.67
N ARG A 187 1.29 7.09 15.75
CA ARG A 187 0.29 8.16 15.78
C ARG A 187 0.69 9.36 14.92
N HIS A 188 1.98 9.63 14.70
CA HIS A 188 2.42 10.75 13.85
C HIS A 188 1.85 10.67 12.43
N SER A 189 1.84 9.48 11.81
CA SER A 189 1.23 9.32 10.48
C SER A 189 -0.28 9.52 10.51
N THR A 190 -0.96 9.08 11.57
CA THR A 190 -2.41 9.28 11.70
C THR A 190 -2.77 10.74 11.96
N GLU A 191 -1.97 11.47 12.74
CA GLU A 191 -2.13 12.90 12.93
C GLU A 191 -1.94 13.68 11.62
N LEU A 192 -0.90 13.32 10.84
CA LEU A 192 -0.65 13.96 9.56
C LEU A 192 -1.79 13.69 8.56
N ALA A 193 -2.27 12.45 8.47
CA ALA A 193 -3.41 12.09 7.64
C ALA A 193 -4.67 12.88 8.04
N ALA A 194 -5.01 12.85 9.32
CA ALA A 194 -6.19 13.55 9.83
C ALA A 194 -6.10 15.07 9.65
N LYS A 195 -4.93 15.68 9.88
CA LYS A 195 -4.71 17.12 9.66
C LYS A 195 -5.05 17.54 8.23
N HIS A 196 -4.67 16.75 7.25
CA HIS A 196 -4.85 17.09 5.84
C HIS A 196 -6.14 16.56 5.21
N GLY A 197 -6.95 15.80 5.95
CA GLY A 197 -8.15 15.17 5.40
C GLY A 197 -7.85 14.04 4.43
N ASP A 198 -6.73 13.34 4.63
CA ASP A 198 -6.26 12.27 3.77
C ASP A 198 -6.57 10.88 4.35
N PRO A 199 -6.74 9.84 3.50
CA PRO A 199 -6.93 8.46 3.93
C PRO A 199 -5.76 7.87 4.72
N LEU A 200 -6.08 6.95 5.63
CA LEU A 200 -5.09 6.16 6.36
C LEU A 200 -4.93 4.75 5.75
N TYR A 201 -3.71 4.33 5.49
CA TYR A 201 -3.37 2.95 5.13
C TYR A 201 -2.65 2.27 6.31
N SER A 202 -3.38 1.45 7.06
CA SER A 202 -2.84 0.74 8.22
C SER A 202 -2.13 -0.54 7.80
N ALA A 203 -0.81 -0.60 8.03
CA ALA A 203 0.01 -1.75 7.66
C ALA A 203 -0.03 -2.84 8.74
N ASN A 204 -1.06 -3.66 8.73
CA ASN A 204 -1.37 -4.65 9.79
C ASN A 204 -0.42 -5.86 9.88
N GLY A 205 0.74 -5.82 9.23
CA GLY A 205 1.55 -7.01 9.00
C GLY A 205 2.31 -7.56 10.22
N PHE A 206 2.48 -6.79 11.29
CA PHE A 206 3.53 -7.11 12.27
C PHE A 206 3.06 -7.24 13.71
N PHE A 207 1.89 -6.70 14.07
CA PHE A 207 1.42 -6.59 15.44
C PHE A 207 0.03 -7.19 15.63
N LYS A 208 -0.43 -7.21 16.88
CA LYS A 208 -1.77 -7.69 17.23
C LYS A 208 -2.86 -6.76 16.68
N VAL A 209 -3.97 -7.36 16.30
CA VAL A 209 -5.13 -6.67 15.73
C VAL A 209 -5.61 -5.49 16.58
N ALA A 210 -5.60 -5.62 17.91
CA ALA A 210 -6.03 -4.57 18.82
C ALA A 210 -5.23 -3.26 18.67
N GLN A 211 -3.91 -3.34 18.47
CA GLN A 211 -3.06 -2.15 18.31
C GLN A 211 -3.41 -1.34 17.06
N TYR A 212 -3.79 -2.02 15.97
CA TYR A 212 -4.23 -1.34 14.76
C TYR A 212 -5.63 -0.73 14.91
N LYS A 213 -6.51 -1.40 15.66
CA LYS A 213 -7.84 -0.85 15.98
C LYS A 213 -7.71 0.47 16.72
N ASP A 214 -6.89 0.52 17.77
CA ASP A 214 -6.64 1.73 18.54
C ASP A 214 -6.08 2.87 17.68
N LEU A 215 -5.20 2.55 16.73
CA LEU A 215 -4.63 3.51 15.80
C LEU A 215 -5.69 4.08 14.83
N ILE A 216 -6.55 3.20 14.30
CA ILE A 216 -7.64 3.59 13.39
C ILE A 216 -8.70 4.42 14.13
N ASP A 217 -9.04 4.07 15.37
CA ASP A 217 -9.98 4.82 16.19
C ASP A 217 -9.44 6.21 16.53
N HIS A 218 -8.15 6.28 16.88
CA HIS A 218 -7.47 7.56 17.08
C HIS A 218 -7.51 8.43 15.82
N TYR A 219 -7.22 7.86 14.65
CA TYR A 219 -7.31 8.57 13.38
C TYR A 219 -8.72 9.14 13.12
N ARG A 220 -9.77 8.35 13.35
CA ARG A 220 -11.17 8.81 13.18
C ARG A 220 -11.54 9.92 14.14
N GLN A 221 -11.08 9.82 15.38
CA GLN A 221 -11.27 10.89 16.37
C GLN A 221 -10.61 12.20 15.88
N ARG A 222 -9.33 12.12 15.46
CA ARG A 222 -8.60 13.30 14.99
C ARG A 222 -9.21 13.88 13.72
N TRP A 223 -9.69 13.03 12.78
CA TRP A 223 -10.43 13.47 11.61
C TRP A 223 -11.63 14.35 11.97
N ALA A 224 -12.45 13.88 12.92
CA ALA A 224 -13.61 14.63 13.38
C ALA A 224 -13.23 15.93 14.08
N GLU A 225 -12.16 15.93 14.90
CA GLU A 225 -11.65 17.13 15.60
C GLU A 225 -11.12 18.18 14.63
N HIS A 226 -10.58 17.80 13.47
CA HIS A 226 -10.20 18.71 12.40
C HIS A 226 -11.40 19.23 11.58
N GLY A 227 -12.61 18.74 11.84
CA GLY A 227 -13.84 19.20 11.19
C GLY A 227 -14.03 18.73 9.75
N HIS A 228 -13.34 17.67 9.34
CA HIS A 228 -13.52 17.10 8.01
C HIS A 228 -14.90 16.45 7.86
N PRO A 229 -15.56 16.58 6.70
CA PRO A 229 -16.88 16.00 6.48
C PRO A 229 -16.81 14.48 6.29
N GLY A 230 -17.89 13.80 6.66
CA GLY A 230 -18.07 12.37 6.41
C GLY A 230 -17.14 11.48 7.22
N GLU A 231 -17.02 10.24 6.78
CA GLU A 231 -16.13 9.26 7.40
C GLU A 231 -14.84 9.11 6.62
N PRO A 232 -13.69 9.04 7.31
CA PRO A 232 -12.41 8.88 6.65
C PRO A 232 -12.24 7.48 6.05
N LEU A 233 -11.55 7.41 4.92
CA LEU A 233 -11.18 6.15 4.30
C LEU A 233 -10.05 5.47 5.07
N VAL A 234 -10.17 4.15 5.23
CA VAL A 234 -9.17 3.30 5.86
C VAL A 234 -8.81 2.15 4.93
N GLY A 235 -7.52 1.99 4.66
CA GLY A 235 -6.94 0.78 4.06
C GLY A 235 -6.30 -0.08 5.14
N SER A 236 -6.27 -1.38 4.94
CA SER A 236 -5.52 -2.30 5.79
C SER A 236 -4.87 -3.40 4.95
N GLY A 237 -3.91 -4.13 5.52
CA GLY A 237 -3.18 -5.18 4.82
C GLY A 237 -3.22 -6.53 5.51
N PHE A 238 -3.18 -7.57 4.70
CA PHE A 238 -2.98 -8.96 5.11
C PHE A 238 -1.63 -9.41 4.54
N PRO A 239 -0.60 -9.63 5.38
CA PRO A 239 0.77 -9.82 4.93
C PRO A 239 1.04 -11.18 4.32
N ALA A 240 0.13 -12.13 4.51
CA ALA A 240 0.24 -13.49 4.04
C ALA A 240 -1.11 -14.03 3.62
N LEU A 241 -1.16 -14.68 2.47
CA LEU A 241 -2.32 -15.45 2.01
C LEU A 241 -1.84 -16.86 1.66
N LEU A 242 -2.41 -17.88 2.33
CA LEU A 242 -2.29 -19.28 1.92
C LEU A 242 -3.58 -20.04 2.24
N ILE A 243 -4.29 -20.44 1.22
CA ILE A 243 -5.53 -21.21 1.29
C ILE A 243 -5.21 -22.68 0.96
N ARG A 244 -5.72 -23.61 1.77
CA ARG A 244 -5.75 -25.04 1.52
C ARG A 244 -7.13 -25.58 1.88
N LYS A 245 -7.43 -26.84 1.52
CA LYS A 245 -8.73 -27.45 1.82
C LYS A 245 -9.06 -27.47 3.30
N THR A 246 -8.06 -27.68 4.11
CA THR A 246 -8.17 -27.66 5.58
C THR A 246 -7.19 -26.68 6.20
N SER A 247 -7.50 -26.23 7.40
CA SER A 247 -6.64 -25.34 8.20
C SER A 247 -5.31 -25.97 8.55
N GLN A 248 -5.33 -27.28 8.81
CA GLN A 248 -4.12 -28.03 9.14
C GLN A 248 -3.17 -28.09 7.93
N GLU A 249 -3.70 -28.38 6.74
CA GLU A 249 -2.92 -28.37 5.51
C GLU A 249 -2.31 -26.96 5.21
N ALA A 250 -3.09 -25.90 5.45
CA ALA A 250 -2.61 -24.54 5.26
C ALA A 250 -1.48 -24.20 6.25
N LEU A 251 -1.64 -24.56 7.51
CA LEU A 251 -0.66 -24.35 8.58
C LEU A 251 0.66 -25.07 8.25
N GLU A 252 0.59 -26.35 7.91
CA GLU A 252 1.75 -27.16 7.56
C GLU A 252 2.47 -26.64 6.32
N ALA A 253 1.71 -26.25 5.28
CA ALA A 253 2.25 -25.71 4.05
C ALA A 253 2.91 -24.33 4.23
N TYR A 254 2.40 -23.48 5.14
CA TYR A 254 2.97 -22.15 5.38
C TYR A 254 4.16 -22.14 6.34
N ARG A 255 4.31 -23.14 7.19
CA ARG A 255 5.35 -23.22 8.22
C ARG A 255 6.79 -23.04 7.69
N PRO A 256 7.22 -23.63 6.56
CA PRO A 256 8.57 -23.40 6.03
C PRO A 256 8.83 -21.92 5.71
N PHE A 257 7.85 -21.22 5.14
CA PHE A 257 7.95 -19.78 4.79
C PHE A 257 8.00 -18.92 6.06
N TRP A 258 7.19 -19.22 7.06
CA TRP A 258 7.24 -18.57 8.36
C TRP A 258 8.61 -18.70 9.00
N ASN A 259 9.15 -19.92 9.07
CA ASN A 259 10.46 -20.20 9.67
C ASN A 259 11.58 -19.47 8.90
N ALA A 260 11.55 -19.50 7.57
CA ALA A 260 12.52 -18.78 6.73
C ALA A 260 12.47 -17.27 6.98
N GLN A 261 11.28 -16.68 7.05
CA GLN A 261 11.10 -15.26 7.35
C GLN A 261 11.63 -14.89 8.73
N ARG A 262 11.34 -15.70 9.76
CA ARG A 262 11.79 -15.49 11.14
C ARG A 262 13.32 -15.63 11.29
N ALA A 263 13.97 -16.40 10.45
CA ALA A 263 15.42 -16.55 10.44
C ALA A 263 16.17 -15.32 9.88
N THR A 264 15.48 -14.41 9.20
CA THR A 264 16.12 -13.23 8.60
C THR A 264 16.57 -12.20 9.64
N PRO A 265 17.66 -11.43 9.39
CA PRO A 265 18.04 -10.32 10.25
C PRO A 265 16.93 -9.27 10.41
N ALA A 266 16.15 -9.02 9.35
CA ALA A 266 15.03 -8.07 9.37
C ALA A 266 13.95 -8.47 10.38
N ALA A 267 13.67 -9.76 10.54
CA ALA A 267 12.69 -10.25 11.51
C ALA A 267 13.11 -9.98 12.96
N LYS A 268 14.40 -9.96 13.24
CA LYS A 268 14.95 -9.67 14.58
C LYS A 268 14.77 -8.21 15.00
N HIS A 269 14.54 -7.31 14.04
CA HIS A 269 14.44 -5.86 14.27
C HIS A 269 13.00 -5.32 14.13
N ASN A 270 12.04 -6.14 13.71
CA ASN A 270 10.68 -5.67 13.47
C ASN A 270 9.76 -5.60 14.70
N ASN A 271 10.28 -5.98 15.89
CA ASN A 271 9.56 -6.00 17.16
C ASN A 271 8.21 -6.74 17.12
N SER A 272 8.03 -7.68 16.17
CA SER A 272 6.81 -8.46 16.08
C SER A 272 6.62 -9.29 17.36
N PRO A 273 5.45 -9.27 18.00
CA PRO A 273 5.18 -10.04 19.21
C PRO A 273 4.97 -11.53 18.93
N PHE A 274 4.87 -11.92 17.66
CA PHE A 274 4.57 -13.29 17.27
C PHE A 274 5.85 -14.11 17.11
N TRP A 275 5.96 -15.19 17.91
CA TRP A 275 7.04 -16.16 17.81
C TRP A 275 6.59 -17.46 17.15
N GLU A 276 5.32 -17.84 17.36
CA GLU A 276 4.71 -19.03 16.79
C GLU A 276 3.78 -18.67 15.63
N LEU A 277 3.73 -19.54 14.63
CA LEU A 277 2.88 -19.34 13.44
C LEU A 277 1.39 -19.34 13.82
N GLU A 278 1.00 -20.21 14.71
CA GLU A 278 -0.37 -20.34 15.20
C GLU A 278 -0.85 -19.03 15.85
N GLU A 279 -0.01 -18.43 16.68
CA GLU A 279 -0.31 -17.14 17.30
C GLU A 279 -0.43 -16.03 16.25
N PHE A 280 0.46 -16.01 15.26
CA PHE A 280 0.40 -15.05 14.14
C PHE A 280 -0.87 -15.21 13.31
N ILE A 281 -1.31 -16.45 13.07
CA ILE A 281 -2.58 -16.72 12.38
C ILE A 281 -3.76 -16.30 13.25
N GLU A 282 -3.76 -16.59 14.53
CA GLU A 282 -4.90 -16.33 15.42
C GLU A 282 -5.05 -14.85 15.78
N GLN A 283 -3.97 -14.19 16.24
CA GLN A 283 -3.99 -12.84 16.80
C GLN A 283 -3.50 -11.76 15.83
N GLY A 284 -2.85 -12.14 14.73
CA GLY A 284 -2.39 -11.26 13.67
C GLY A 284 -3.31 -11.28 12.47
N SER A 285 -2.86 -10.66 11.39
CA SER A 285 -3.64 -10.46 10.15
C SER A 285 -3.33 -11.48 9.03
N ALA A 286 -2.54 -12.54 9.28
CA ALA A 286 -2.27 -13.56 8.26
C ALA A 286 -3.54 -14.30 7.83
N LEU A 287 -3.76 -14.44 6.53
CA LEU A 287 -4.84 -15.21 5.91
C LEU A 287 -4.33 -16.61 5.55
N VAL A 288 -4.08 -17.43 6.55
CA VAL A 288 -3.60 -18.81 6.38
C VAL A 288 -4.64 -19.75 7.00
N GLY A 289 -5.29 -20.58 6.15
CA GLY A 289 -6.36 -21.45 6.63
C GLY A 289 -7.20 -22.07 5.51
N SER A 290 -8.34 -22.65 5.89
CA SER A 290 -9.37 -23.07 4.94
C SER A 290 -10.08 -21.86 4.31
N PRO A 291 -10.78 -22.01 3.16
CA PRO A 291 -11.53 -20.91 2.56
C PRO A 291 -12.47 -20.22 3.56
N GLN A 292 -13.21 -20.99 4.38
CA GLN A 292 -14.12 -20.45 5.36
C GLN A 292 -13.41 -19.61 6.44
N GLN A 293 -12.26 -20.09 6.94
CA GLN A 293 -11.49 -19.32 7.93
C GLN A 293 -10.94 -18.01 7.37
N VAL A 294 -10.48 -18.02 6.13
CA VAL A 294 -10.00 -16.82 5.45
C VAL A 294 -11.15 -15.82 5.29
N LEU A 295 -12.32 -16.29 4.86
CA LEU A 295 -13.52 -15.48 4.71
C LEU A 295 -13.96 -14.86 6.04
N ASP A 296 -14.13 -15.70 7.09
CA ASP A 296 -14.55 -15.26 8.42
C ASP A 296 -13.58 -14.22 9.00
N LYS A 297 -12.27 -14.41 8.75
CA LYS A 297 -11.26 -13.48 9.21
C LYS A 297 -11.37 -12.13 8.51
N ILE A 298 -11.56 -12.09 7.20
CA ILE A 298 -11.73 -10.84 6.46
C ILE A 298 -13.02 -10.14 6.91
N HIS A 299 -14.13 -10.85 7.10
CA HIS A 299 -15.37 -10.31 7.67
C HIS A 299 -15.09 -9.64 9.02
N ARG A 300 -14.47 -10.38 9.95
CA ARG A 300 -14.13 -9.86 11.27
C ARG A 300 -13.28 -8.58 11.21
N PHE A 301 -12.29 -8.53 10.32
CA PHE A 301 -11.44 -7.34 10.16
C PHE A 301 -12.21 -6.18 9.53
N THR A 302 -13.06 -6.45 8.55
CA THR A 302 -13.90 -5.43 7.92
C THR A 302 -14.88 -4.82 8.92
N GLU A 303 -15.43 -5.63 9.81
CA GLU A 303 -16.29 -5.15 10.89
C GLU A 303 -15.53 -4.35 11.94
N LEU A 304 -14.34 -4.82 12.30
CA LEU A 304 -13.53 -4.20 13.35
C LEU A 304 -12.93 -2.86 12.91
N TYR A 305 -12.40 -2.79 11.70
CA TYR A 305 -11.70 -1.62 11.19
C TYR A 305 -12.59 -0.70 10.35
N GLY A 306 -13.67 -1.22 9.75
CA GLY A 306 -14.47 -0.47 8.79
C GLY A 306 -13.65 -0.03 7.58
N GLN A 307 -12.73 -0.88 7.12
CA GLN A 307 -11.83 -0.59 6.02
C GLN A 307 -12.53 -0.65 4.67
N GLN A 308 -12.07 0.18 3.73
CA GLN A 308 -12.53 0.21 2.35
C GLN A 308 -11.53 -0.47 1.39
N LEU A 309 -10.27 -0.62 1.83
CA LEU A 309 -9.19 -1.17 1.02
C LEU A 309 -8.51 -2.30 1.78
N SER A 310 -8.38 -3.47 1.16
CA SER A 310 -7.74 -4.65 1.75
C SER A 310 -6.55 -5.10 0.89
N GLY A 311 -5.34 -4.88 1.41
CA GLY A 311 -4.10 -5.34 0.79
C GLY A 311 -3.85 -6.81 1.06
N ILE A 312 -3.51 -7.57 0.03
CA ILE A 312 -3.22 -9.01 0.11
C ILE A 312 -1.78 -9.25 -0.32
N GLY A 313 -0.97 -9.84 0.55
CA GLY A 313 0.43 -10.21 0.29
C GLY A 313 0.59 -11.70 -0.02
N VAL A 314 1.30 -12.00 -1.11
CA VAL A 314 1.65 -13.36 -1.52
C VAL A 314 3.16 -13.53 -1.75
N ASP A 315 3.95 -12.50 -1.57
CA ASP A 315 5.37 -12.42 -1.96
C ASP A 315 6.28 -13.43 -1.28
N SER A 316 5.88 -13.96 -0.13
CA SER A 316 6.64 -14.99 0.59
C SER A 316 6.55 -16.37 -0.06
N LEU A 317 5.65 -16.55 -1.02
CA LEU A 317 5.39 -17.83 -1.68
C LEU A 317 6.15 -17.95 -3.01
N PRO A 318 6.43 -19.17 -3.49
CA PRO A 318 6.89 -19.41 -4.86
C PRO A 318 5.90 -18.88 -5.89
N ILE A 319 6.37 -18.45 -7.07
CA ILE A 319 5.52 -17.79 -8.10
C ILE A 319 4.31 -18.65 -8.49
N ALA A 320 4.50 -19.97 -8.63
CA ALA A 320 3.39 -20.88 -8.94
C ALA A 320 2.31 -20.87 -7.84
N TRP A 321 2.72 -20.80 -6.58
CA TRP A 321 1.80 -20.72 -5.46
C TRP A 321 1.16 -19.32 -5.33
N GLN A 322 1.91 -18.25 -5.63
CA GLN A 322 1.34 -16.90 -5.70
C GLN A 322 0.16 -16.86 -6.67
N ARG A 323 0.34 -17.40 -7.89
CA ARG A 323 -0.71 -17.52 -8.90
C ARG A 323 -1.90 -18.32 -8.37
N GLU A 324 -1.65 -19.53 -7.86
CA GLU A 324 -2.69 -20.40 -7.31
C GLU A 324 -3.52 -19.70 -6.24
N GLN A 325 -2.87 -19.00 -5.30
CA GLN A 325 -3.55 -18.30 -4.22
C GLN A 325 -4.39 -17.13 -4.72
N LEU A 326 -3.88 -16.35 -5.68
CA LEU A 326 -4.62 -15.25 -6.27
C LEU A 326 -5.84 -15.75 -7.06
N GLU A 327 -5.70 -16.82 -7.82
CA GLU A 327 -6.81 -17.47 -8.54
C GLU A 327 -7.87 -18.00 -7.57
N TRP A 328 -7.45 -18.70 -6.52
CA TRP A 328 -8.37 -19.26 -5.51
C TRP A 328 -9.13 -18.15 -4.76
N PHE A 329 -8.42 -17.13 -4.29
CA PHE A 329 -9.05 -16.00 -3.62
C PHE A 329 -10.06 -15.28 -4.53
N ALA A 330 -9.73 -15.04 -5.78
CA ALA A 330 -10.60 -14.37 -6.74
C ALA A 330 -11.86 -15.19 -7.07
N ALA A 331 -11.73 -16.53 -7.11
CA ALA A 331 -12.85 -17.42 -7.44
C ALA A 331 -13.82 -17.64 -6.26
N ASP A 332 -13.29 -17.89 -5.06
CA ASP A 332 -14.08 -18.40 -3.94
C ASP A 332 -14.32 -17.37 -2.83
N ILE A 333 -13.38 -16.44 -2.60
CA ILE A 333 -13.43 -15.49 -1.46
C ILE A 333 -13.98 -14.13 -1.88
N ALA A 334 -13.39 -13.52 -2.91
CA ALA A 334 -13.72 -12.16 -3.31
C ALA A 334 -15.19 -11.96 -3.71
N PRO A 335 -15.88 -12.90 -4.41
CA PRO A 335 -17.27 -12.71 -4.80
C PRO A 335 -18.22 -12.61 -3.61
N GLU A 336 -17.98 -13.36 -2.54
CA GLU A 336 -18.81 -13.34 -1.34
C GLU A 336 -18.63 -12.02 -0.57
N LEU A 337 -17.38 -11.60 -0.38
CA LEU A 337 -17.08 -10.33 0.26
C LEU A 337 -17.62 -9.12 -0.51
N ARG A 338 -17.58 -9.14 -1.85
CA ARG A 338 -18.13 -8.07 -2.68
C ARG A 338 -19.66 -7.99 -2.60
N ARG A 339 -20.35 -9.13 -2.44
CA ARG A 339 -21.81 -9.14 -2.18
C ARG A 339 -22.16 -8.57 -0.81
N ALA A 340 -21.35 -8.92 0.20
CA ALA A 340 -21.56 -8.44 1.57
C ALA A 340 -21.23 -6.94 1.72
N TYR A 341 -20.26 -6.43 0.95
CA TYR A 341 -19.70 -5.08 1.06
C TYR A 341 -19.61 -4.39 -0.31
N PRO A 342 -20.75 -3.93 -0.90
CA PRO A 342 -20.76 -3.23 -2.18
C PRO A 342 -20.03 -1.88 -2.11
N ASP A 343 -19.33 -1.49 -3.20
CA ASP A 343 -18.32 -0.45 -3.20
C ASP A 343 -18.55 0.71 -4.16
N THR A 344 -18.07 1.91 -3.75
CA THR A 344 -18.01 3.13 -4.56
C THR A 344 -16.63 3.80 -4.63
N LEU A 345 -15.57 3.22 -4.02
CA LEU A 345 -14.27 3.91 -3.81
C LEU A 345 -13.59 4.35 -5.11
N TRP A 346 -13.68 3.78 -6.20
CA TRP A 346 -13.05 4.16 -7.46
C TRP A 346 -14.04 4.15 -8.62
N GLN A 347 -15.31 4.36 -8.36
CA GLN A 347 -16.28 4.53 -9.43
C GLN A 347 -16.01 5.88 -10.13
N PRO A 348 -16.14 5.96 -11.44
CA PRO A 348 -16.12 7.24 -12.10
C PRO A 348 -17.20 8.13 -11.49
N ALA A 349 -16.87 9.41 -11.24
CA ALA A 349 -17.88 10.39 -10.85
C ALA A 349 -19.07 10.24 -11.80
N SER A 350 -20.28 10.10 -11.27
CA SER A 350 -21.46 9.97 -12.11
C SER A 350 -21.53 11.22 -12.97
N ALA A 351 -21.90 11.08 -14.25
CA ALA A 351 -22.02 12.18 -15.19
C ALA A 351 -23.00 13.31 -14.77
N THR A 352 -23.51 13.21 -13.55
CA THR A 352 -24.41 14.17 -12.89
C THR A 352 -23.74 15.05 -11.83
N ASP A 353 -22.41 14.92 -11.62
CA ASP A 353 -21.71 15.80 -10.69
C ASP A 353 -21.21 17.05 -11.48
N PRO A 354 -21.84 18.24 -11.28
CA PRO A 354 -21.50 19.45 -12.03
C PRO A 354 -20.09 20.01 -11.70
N ALA A 355 -19.38 19.43 -10.74
CA ALA A 355 -18.02 19.81 -10.37
C ALA A 355 -16.92 19.08 -11.19
N ALA A 356 -17.28 18.11 -12.04
CA ALA A 356 -16.34 17.26 -12.77
C ALA A 356 -16.14 17.63 -14.26
N ALA A 357 -16.63 18.76 -14.73
CA ALA A 357 -16.40 19.20 -16.10
C ALA A 357 -15.10 20.02 -16.17
N PRO A 358 -14.07 19.59 -16.93
CA PRO A 358 -12.95 20.47 -17.21
C PRO A 358 -13.45 21.66 -18.05
N ALA A 359 -13.15 22.86 -17.60
CA ALA A 359 -13.36 24.07 -18.40
C ALA A 359 -12.46 23.98 -19.62
N VAL A 360 -13.03 23.57 -20.76
CA VAL A 360 -12.39 23.74 -22.08
C VAL A 360 -12.56 25.21 -22.47
N SER A 361 -11.48 25.98 -22.32
CA SER A 361 -11.40 27.31 -22.97
C SER A 361 -11.23 27.10 -24.46
N PRO A 362 -12.04 27.76 -25.30
CA PRO A 362 -11.81 27.74 -26.74
C PRO A 362 -10.59 28.61 -27.11
N ALA A 363 -9.89 28.15 -28.14
CA ALA A 363 -8.67 28.67 -28.75
C ALA A 363 -8.66 30.17 -29.04
#